data_def67a239f432567a2bedb712edd8c5c
#
_entry.id   def67a239f432567a2bedb712edd8c5c
#
_cell.length_a   1.000
_cell.length_b   1.000
_cell.length_c   1.000
_cell.angle_alpha   90.00
_cell.angle_beta   90.00
_cell.angle_gamma   90.00
#
_symmetry.space_group_name_H-M   'P 1'
#
loop_
_entity.id
_entity.type
_entity.pdbx_description
1 polymer ?
#
loop_
_entity_poly.entity_id
_entity_poly.type
_entity_poly.pdbx_seq_one_letter_code
_entity_poly.pdbx_strand_id
1 'polypeptide(L)' 'EEKGDVASAVVNVEVRDEAVSALTMLGFSPAPSAKVVVSIMEENPDMPVEQVVKLALKQIK' A
#
# COMPACT_ATOMS: atom_id res chain seq x y z
N GLU A 1 8.44 2.20 -18.40
CA GLU A 1 8.49 2.23 -17.81
C GLU A 1 8.60 2.71 -17.07
N GLU A 2 8.67 2.93 -17.07
CA GLU A 2 8.94 3.16 -16.27
C GLU A 2 9.09 4.02 -15.73
N LYS A 3 8.92 4.78 -16.11
CA LYS A 3 9.19 5.64 -15.59
C LYS A 3 8.57 6.27 -14.64
N GLY A 4 7.40 6.85 -14.75
CA GLY A 4 6.83 7.29 -13.57
C GLY A 4 7.64 6.98 -12.41
N ASP A 5 8.73 6.60 -12.68
CA ASP A 5 9.60 6.11 -11.67
C ASP A 5 9.87 7.07 -10.57
N VAL A 6 9.75 8.33 -10.89
CA VAL A 6 9.97 9.34 -9.88
C VAL A 6 8.99 9.17 -8.74
N ALA A 7 7.75 8.94 -9.10
CA ALA A 7 6.74 8.71 -8.08
C ALA A 7 7.06 7.45 -7.29
N SER A 8 7.60 6.48 -7.99
CA SER A 8 7.93 5.22 -7.33
C SER A 8 9.02 5.38 -6.30
N ALA A 9 9.81 6.41 -6.41
CA ALA A 9 10.87 6.62 -5.44
C ALA A 9 10.28 6.79 -4.04
N VAL A 10 9.10 7.34 -3.94
CA VAL A 10 8.47 7.55 -2.66
C VAL A 10 7.69 6.33 -2.21
N VAL A 11 7.03 5.68 -3.15
CA VAL A 11 6.20 4.53 -2.84
C VAL A 11 6.77 3.29 -3.51
N ASN A 12 7.06 2.27 -2.72
CA ASN A 12 7.55 1.02 -3.25
C ASN A 12 6.39 0.26 -3.86
N VAL A 13 6.39 0.15 -5.19
CA VAL A 13 5.27 -0.46 -5.90
C VAL A 13 5.07 -1.92 -5.49
N GLU A 14 6.16 -2.65 -5.27
CA GLU A 14 6.04 -4.04 -4.88
C GLU A 14 5.34 -4.19 -3.53
N VAL A 15 5.74 -3.38 -2.57
CA VAL A 15 5.11 -3.43 -1.25
C VAL A 15 3.66 -2.99 -1.36
N ARG A 16 3.40 -1.96 -2.13
CA ARG A 16 2.04 -1.49 -2.32
C ARG A 16 1.17 -2.59 -2.92
N ASP A 17 1.65 -3.23 -3.97
CA ASP A 17 0.88 -4.28 -4.63
C ASP A 17 0.62 -5.44 -3.69
N GLU A 18 1.62 -5.84 -2.93
CA GLU A 18 1.45 -6.94 -1.99
C GLU A 18 0.44 -6.58 -0.91
N ALA A 19 0.52 -5.36 -0.39
CA ALA A 19 -0.39 -4.94 0.65
C ALA A 19 -1.82 -4.88 0.14
N VAL A 20 -2.01 -4.32 -1.05
CA VAL A 20 -3.34 -4.24 -1.64
C VAL A 20 -3.87 -5.64 -1.92
N SER A 21 -3.02 -6.51 -2.41
CA SER A 21 -3.42 -7.88 -2.69
C SER A 21 -3.86 -8.58 -1.42
N ALA A 22 -3.10 -8.40 -0.34
CA ALA A 22 -3.46 -9.00 0.93
C ALA A 22 -4.81 -8.50 1.43
N LEU A 23 -5.04 -7.20 1.28
CA LEU A 23 -6.30 -6.62 1.72
C LEU A 23 -7.47 -7.14 0.90
N THR A 24 -7.28 -7.30 -0.42
CA THR A 24 -8.34 -7.85 -1.26
C THR A 24 -8.64 -9.29 -0.87
N MET A 25 -7.62 -10.05 -0.51
CA MET A 25 -7.84 -11.42 -0.06
C MET A 25 -8.66 -11.46 1.21
N LEU A 26 -8.56 -10.41 2.02
CA LEU A 26 -9.35 -10.33 3.25
C LEU A 26 -10.76 -9.83 2.99
N GLY A 27 -11.07 -9.49 1.77
CA GLY A 27 -12.44 -9.07 1.42
C GLY A 27 -12.61 -7.59 1.21
N PHE A 28 -11.55 -6.82 1.23
CA PHE A 28 -11.65 -5.38 1.02
C PHE A 28 -11.53 -5.05 -0.45
N SER A 29 -12.17 -3.96 -0.86
CA SER A 29 -12.10 -3.51 -2.25
C SER A 29 -10.70 -2.99 -2.55
N PRO A 30 -10.20 -3.23 -3.78
CA PRO A 30 -8.85 -2.78 -4.11
C PRO A 30 -8.71 -1.26 -4.17
N ALA A 31 -9.74 -0.55 -4.60
CA ALA A 31 -9.63 0.90 -4.75
C ALA A 31 -9.36 1.60 -3.43
N PRO A 32 -10.19 1.44 -2.39
CA PRO A 32 -9.89 2.07 -1.10
C PRO A 32 -8.64 1.50 -0.46
N SER A 33 -8.38 0.20 -0.68
CA SER A 33 -7.19 -0.41 -0.13
C SER A 33 -5.93 0.27 -0.68
N ALA A 34 -5.91 0.53 -1.98
CA ALA A 34 -4.76 1.17 -2.60
C ALA A 34 -4.54 2.57 -2.03
N LYS A 35 -5.62 3.31 -1.85
CA LYS A 35 -5.49 4.66 -1.31
C LYS A 35 -4.90 4.66 0.08
N VAL A 36 -5.40 3.77 0.93
CA VAL A 36 -4.92 3.70 2.30
C VAL A 36 -3.45 3.26 2.32
N VAL A 37 -3.12 2.26 1.52
CA VAL A 37 -1.75 1.76 1.49
C VAL A 37 -0.80 2.86 1.02
N VAL A 38 -1.15 3.57 -0.04
CA VAL A 38 -0.29 4.63 -0.54
C VAL A 38 -0.10 5.72 0.51
N SER A 39 -1.17 6.07 1.18
CA SER A 39 -1.10 7.10 2.22
C SER A 39 -0.14 6.67 3.33
N ILE A 40 -0.24 5.43 3.76
CA ILE A 40 0.64 4.90 4.80
C ILE A 40 2.09 4.92 4.34
N MET A 41 2.32 4.50 3.12
CA MET A 41 3.68 4.39 2.61
C MET A 41 4.31 5.76 2.36
N GLU A 42 3.50 6.76 2.04
CA GLU A 42 4.03 8.10 1.89
C GLU A 42 4.58 8.63 3.20
N GLU A 43 3.94 8.27 4.29
CA GLU A 43 4.40 8.69 5.59
C GLU A 43 5.54 7.82 6.10
N ASN A 44 5.56 6.56 5.69
CA ASN A 44 6.54 5.60 6.17
C ASN A 44 7.06 4.74 5.02
N PRO A 45 7.89 5.31 4.14
CA PRO A 45 8.33 4.58 2.95
C PRO A 45 9.13 3.32 3.23
N ASP A 46 9.72 3.22 4.42
CA ASP A 46 10.53 2.06 4.76
C ASP A 46 9.74 0.99 5.49
N MET A 47 8.45 1.19 5.64
CA MET A 47 7.64 0.25 6.42
C MET A 47 7.50 -1.08 5.68
N PRO A 48 7.69 -2.20 6.37
CA PRO A 48 7.49 -3.51 5.73
C PRO A 48 6.01 -3.75 5.43
N VAL A 49 5.77 -4.65 4.49
CA VAL A 49 4.41 -4.89 4.03
C VAL A 49 3.49 -5.33 5.16
N GLU A 50 3.98 -6.10 6.11
CA GLU A 50 3.17 -6.55 7.23
C GLU A 50 2.61 -5.38 8.01
N GLN A 51 3.47 -4.39 8.28
CA GLN A 51 3.04 -3.21 9.00
C GLN A 51 2.06 -2.39 8.19
N VAL A 52 2.31 -2.28 6.89
CA VAL A 52 1.41 -1.54 6.02
C VAL A 52 0.02 -2.15 6.06
N VAL A 53 -0.05 -3.47 5.98
CA VAL A 53 -1.34 -4.16 6.00
C VAL A 53 -2.04 -3.93 7.34
N LYS A 54 -1.30 -4.03 8.43
CA LYS A 54 -1.91 -3.83 9.76
C LYS A 54 -2.50 -2.43 9.89
N LEU A 55 -1.75 -1.43 9.49
CA LEU A 55 -2.23 -0.06 9.58
C LEU A 55 -3.41 0.17 8.65
N ALA A 56 -3.35 -0.42 7.45
CA ALA A 56 -4.44 -0.29 6.51
C ALA A 56 -5.72 -0.89 7.06
N LEU A 57 -5.61 -2.03 7.73
CA LEU A 57 -6.79 -2.65 8.32
C LEU A 57 -7.44 -1.75 9.36
N LYS A 58 -6.63 -1.04 10.13
CA LYS A 58 -7.17 -0.11 11.10
C LYS A 58 -7.88 1.06 10.46
N GLN A 59 -7.35 1.54 9.35
CA GLN A 59 -7.92 2.70 8.69
C GLN A 59 -9.14 2.36 7.86
N ILE A 60 -9.14 1.20 7.23
CA ILE A 60 -10.25 0.79 6.38
C ILE A 60 -11.46 0.40 7.22
N LYS A 61 -11.23 -0.19 8.37
CA LYS A 61 -12.34 -0.57 9.24
C LYS A 61 -13.02 0.65 9.81
#